data_60cd23b4b8642970ff4cb85994950422
#
_entry.id   60cd23b4b8642970ff4cb85994950422
#
_cell.length_a   1.000
_cell.length_b   1.000
_cell.length_c   1.000
_cell.angle_alpha   90.00
_cell.angle_beta   90.00
_cell.angle_gamma   90.00
#
_symmetry.space_group_name_H-M   'P 1'
#
loop_
_entity.id
_entity.type
_entity.pdbx_description
1 polymer ?
#
loop_
_entity_poly.entity_id
_entity_poly.type
_entity_poly.pdbx_seq_one_letter_code
_entity_poly.pdbx_strand_id
1 'polypeptide(L)'
;LDGLFQRYSLLADIRHDIVSTFEISAGAFRNGKRLFVCGNGGSAADSEHIVGELIKGFLSPRRLSAEAGDSIAEACDAADAAQYLRDNLQYGLPAISLTGHPSLATAVANDTAGDMVFAQQLFALGREGDVLLGLSTSGNARNVYLAALVARTLGMSVLALTGAGGGRMRSVADACVCVPETETFLVQELHWR
;
A
#
# COMPACT_ATOMS: atom_id res chain seq x y z
N LEU A 1 8.55 16.24 1.37
CA LEU A 1 7.93 16.04 2.69
C LEU A 1 7.82 17.33 3.52
N ASP A 2 8.74 18.32 3.38
CA ASP A 2 8.68 19.55 4.19
C ASP A 2 7.38 20.32 4.03
N GLY A 3 6.83 20.40 2.81
CA GLY A 3 5.51 21.00 2.55
C GLY A 3 4.35 20.32 3.26
N LEU A 4 4.46 19.01 3.54
CA LEU A 4 3.45 18.28 4.34
C LEU A 4 3.42 18.82 5.78
N PHE A 5 4.58 18.90 6.43
CA PHE A 5 4.69 19.34 7.82
C PHE A 5 4.41 20.84 8.01
N GLN A 6 4.68 21.64 6.98
CA GLN A 6 4.25 23.06 6.97
C GLN A 6 2.74 23.22 6.92
N ARG A 7 2.05 22.36 6.13
CA ARG A 7 0.60 22.40 5.98
C ARG A 7 -0.14 21.73 7.16
N TYR A 8 0.42 20.67 7.70
CA TYR A 8 -0.16 19.87 8.77
C TYR A 8 0.81 19.78 9.96
N SER A 9 0.92 20.88 10.71
CA SER A 9 1.84 21.00 11.85
C SER A 9 1.64 19.94 12.92
N LEU A 10 0.40 19.44 13.08
CA LEU A 10 0.07 18.36 14.01
C LEU A 10 0.79 17.02 13.69
N LEU A 11 1.29 16.84 12.46
CA LEU A 11 2.09 15.66 12.06
C LEU A 11 3.58 15.83 12.34
N ALA A 12 4.04 16.98 12.83
CA ALA A 12 5.45 17.28 13.04
C ALA A 12 6.10 16.32 14.05
N ASP A 13 5.37 15.95 15.12
CA ASP A 13 5.88 15.08 16.19
C ASP A 13 6.08 13.62 15.72
N ILE A 14 5.39 13.21 14.67
CA ILE A 14 5.50 11.88 14.06
C ILE A 14 6.29 11.88 12.74
N ARG A 15 7.04 12.97 12.48
CA ARG A 15 7.85 13.14 11.27
C ARG A 15 8.78 11.96 11.02
N HIS A 16 9.42 11.45 12.06
CA HIS A 16 10.34 10.31 11.95
C HIS A 16 9.65 9.08 11.37
N ASP A 17 8.48 8.71 11.88
CA ASP A 17 7.74 7.53 11.43
C ASP A 17 7.22 7.69 9.98
N ILE A 18 6.78 8.90 9.61
CA ILE A 18 6.37 9.22 8.23
C ILE A 18 7.57 9.08 7.27
N VAL A 19 8.73 9.65 7.62
CA VAL A 19 9.94 9.56 6.81
C VAL A 19 10.40 8.11 6.68
N SER A 20 10.44 7.36 7.79
CA SER A 20 10.81 5.94 7.78
C SER A 20 9.88 5.09 6.89
N THR A 21 8.56 5.33 6.97
CA THR A 21 7.57 4.67 6.11
C THR A 21 7.82 4.95 4.62
N PHE A 22 8.10 6.22 4.30
CA PHE A 22 8.45 6.61 2.94
C PHE A 22 9.76 5.97 2.47
N GLU A 23 10.81 5.98 3.28
CA GLU A 23 12.14 5.45 2.90
C GLU A 23 12.11 3.94 2.69
N ILE A 24 11.41 3.18 3.56
CA ILE A 24 11.24 1.72 3.42
C ILE A 24 10.50 1.43 2.11
N SER A 25 9.38 2.12 1.85
CA SER A 25 8.59 1.92 0.63
C SER A 25 9.38 2.27 -0.63
N ALA A 26 10.06 3.42 -0.64
CA ALA A 26 10.88 3.86 -1.76
C ALA A 26 12.08 2.93 -2.01
N GLY A 27 12.69 2.42 -0.94
CA GLY A 27 13.77 1.42 -1.01
C GLY A 27 13.29 0.13 -1.65
N ALA A 28 12.13 -0.38 -1.25
CA ALA A 28 11.52 -1.57 -1.83
C ALA A 28 11.26 -1.39 -3.33
N PHE A 29 10.64 -0.29 -3.74
CA PHE A 29 10.39 -0.01 -5.16
C PHE A 29 11.66 0.09 -5.99
N ARG A 30 12.73 0.74 -5.48
CA ARG A 30 14.04 0.81 -6.17
C ARG A 30 14.65 -0.58 -6.39
N ASN A 31 14.34 -1.54 -5.52
CA ASN A 31 14.80 -2.92 -5.61
C ASN A 31 13.81 -3.85 -6.33
N GLY A 32 12.82 -3.30 -7.06
CA GLY A 32 11.84 -4.07 -7.81
C GLY A 32 10.88 -4.88 -6.95
N LYS A 33 10.73 -4.50 -5.67
CA LYS A 33 9.82 -5.13 -4.72
C LYS A 33 8.43 -4.50 -4.78
N ARG A 34 7.45 -5.17 -4.18
CA ARG A 34 6.03 -4.80 -4.21
C ARG A 34 5.57 -4.26 -2.86
N LEU A 35 4.57 -3.39 -2.92
CA LEU A 35 3.81 -2.95 -1.77
C LEU A 35 2.45 -3.66 -1.76
N PHE A 36 2.13 -4.35 -0.67
CA PHE A 36 0.79 -4.87 -0.40
C PHE A 36 0.09 -3.95 0.59
N VAL A 37 -1.17 -3.62 0.33
CA VAL A 37 -1.93 -2.71 1.19
C VAL A 37 -3.21 -3.39 1.65
N CYS A 38 -3.56 -3.26 2.94
CA CYS A 38 -4.80 -3.81 3.47
C CYS A 38 -5.40 -2.92 4.56
N GLY A 39 -6.71 -2.99 4.71
CA GLY A 39 -7.50 -2.30 5.73
C GLY A 39 -8.96 -2.73 5.66
N ASN A 40 -9.79 -2.21 6.56
CA ASN A 40 -11.22 -2.53 6.63
C ASN A 40 -12.07 -1.27 6.45
N GLY A 41 -13.28 -1.41 5.90
CA GLY A 41 -14.22 -0.30 5.76
C GLY A 41 -13.61 0.88 4.98
N GLY A 42 -13.56 2.08 5.59
CA GLY A 42 -12.91 3.25 5.01
C GLY A 42 -11.44 3.01 4.70
N SER A 43 -10.70 2.34 5.59
CA SER A 43 -9.30 1.96 5.34
C SER A 43 -9.14 0.95 4.20
N ALA A 44 -10.16 0.19 3.83
CA ALA A 44 -10.14 -0.62 2.61
C ALA A 44 -10.21 0.25 1.36
N ALA A 45 -11.11 1.24 1.36
CA ALA A 45 -11.18 2.24 0.28
C ALA A 45 -9.86 3.02 0.16
N ASP A 46 -9.26 3.39 1.28
CA ASP A 46 -7.94 4.03 1.33
C ASP A 46 -6.86 3.14 0.71
N SER A 47 -6.88 1.83 1.01
CA SER A 47 -5.93 0.87 0.43
C SER A 47 -6.01 0.81 -1.09
N GLU A 48 -7.21 0.81 -1.65
CA GLU A 48 -7.44 0.80 -3.10
C GLU A 48 -7.00 2.11 -3.75
N HIS A 49 -7.29 3.24 -3.12
CA HIS A 49 -6.86 4.55 -3.59
C HIS A 49 -5.33 4.67 -3.60
N ILE A 50 -4.64 4.33 -2.51
CA ILE A 50 -3.16 4.32 -2.44
C ILE A 50 -2.58 3.51 -3.59
N VAL A 51 -3.10 2.32 -3.83
CA VAL A 51 -2.65 1.45 -4.92
C VAL A 51 -2.90 2.09 -6.28
N GLY A 52 -4.07 2.72 -6.49
CA GLY A 52 -4.39 3.45 -7.73
C GLY A 52 -3.39 4.57 -8.03
N GLU A 53 -3.02 5.37 -7.02
CA GLU A 53 -2.04 6.47 -7.16
C GLU A 53 -0.60 5.95 -7.43
N LEU A 54 -0.26 4.79 -6.90
CA LEU A 54 1.05 4.17 -7.12
C LEU A 54 1.16 3.53 -8.51
N ILE A 55 0.14 2.83 -8.97
CA ILE A 55 0.13 2.17 -10.28
C ILE A 55 0.08 3.19 -11.41
N LYS A 56 -0.67 4.28 -11.25
CA LYS A 56 -0.81 5.35 -12.23
C LYS A 56 -0.43 6.69 -11.59
N GLY A 57 0.48 7.45 -12.20
CA GLY A 57 0.84 8.79 -11.72
C GLY A 57 -0.37 9.74 -11.76
N PHE A 58 -0.56 10.54 -10.69
CA PHE A 58 -1.59 11.57 -10.60
C PHE A 58 -1.01 12.94 -10.93
N LEU A 59 -0.22 13.53 -10.03
CA LEU A 59 0.42 14.84 -10.23
C LEU A 59 1.71 14.76 -11.06
N SER A 60 2.36 13.61 -11.09
CA SER A 60 3.63 13.38 -11.78
C SER A 60 3.50 12.16 -12.71
N PRO A 61 3.10 12.35 -13.96
CA PRO A 61 3.02 11.26 -14.93
C PRO A 61 4.39 10.63 -15.16
N ARG A 62 4.48 9.33 -15.01
CA ARG A 62 5.70 8.55 -15.26
C ARG A 62 5.65 7.99 -16.68
N ARG A 63 5.90 8.84 -17.69
CA ARG A 63 5.84 8.45 -19.10
C ARG A 63 6.82 7.32 -19.42
N LEU A 64 6.46 6.49 -20.41
CA LEU A 64 7.33 5.45 -20.93
C LEU A 64 8.61 6.04 -21.54
N SER A 65 9.73 5.34 -21.42
CA SER A 65 10.95 5.65 -22.17
C SER A 65 10.77 5.32 -23.66
N ALA A 66 11.67 5.82 -24.49
CA ALA A 66 11.68 5.51 -25.92
C ALA A 66 11.82 3.99 -26.15
N GLU A 67 12.74 3.36 -25.43
CA GLU A 67 13.00 1.91 -25.54
C GLU A 67 11.75 1.06 -25.20
N ALA A 68 11.02 1.43 -24.13
CA ALA A 68 9.79 0.75 -23.77
C ALA A 68 8.71 0.95 -24.84
N GLY A 69 8.63 2.17 -25.40
CA GLY A 69 7.75 2.46 -26.51
C GLY A 69 8.07 1.65 -27.76
N ASP A 70 9.34 1.49 -28.08
CA ASP A 70 9.80 0.69 -29.24
C ASP A 70 9.51 -0.80 -29.03
N SER A 71 9.75 -1.35 -27.84
CA SER A 71 9.39 -2.72 -27.50
C SER A 71 7.87 -2.99 -27.62
N ILE A 72 7.03 -2.02 -27.28
CA ILE A 72 5.58 -2.10 -27.49
C ILE A 72 5.26 -2.13 -29.00
N ALA A 73 5.91 -1.27 -29.79
CA ALA A 73 5.69 -1.23 -31.23
C ALA A 73 6.09 -2.54 -31.92
N GLU A 74 7.20 -3.15 -31.52
CA GLU A 74 7.67 -4.45 -32.02
C GLU A 74 6.71 -5.60 -31.66
N ALA A 75 6.03 -5.52 -30.51
CA ALA A 75 5.09 -6.54 -30.05
C ALA A 75 3.68 -6.39 -30.63
N CYS A 76 3.37 -5.30 -31.32
CA CYS A 76 2.04 -5.00 -31.85
C CYS A 76 2.00 -5.21 -33.37
N ASP A 77 1.02 -5.98 -33.84
CA ASP A 77 0.75 -6.17 -35.27
C ASP A 77 0.08 -4.94 -35.93
N ALA A 78 -0.57 -4.06 -35.11
CA ALA A 78 -1.30 -2.89 -35.56
C ALA A 78 -0.62 -1.60 -35.07
N ALA A 79 -0.26 -0.72 -35.97
CA ALA A 79 0.46 0.52 -35.67
C ALA A 79 -0.37 1.50 -34.82
N ASP A 80 -1.69 1.56 -35.03
CA ASP A 80 -2.62 2.38 -34.23
C ASP A 80 -2.72 1.90 -32.79
N ALA A 81 -2.75 0.60 -32.53
CA ALA A 81 -2.73 0.03 -31.19
C ALA A 81 -1.40 0.28 -30.49
N ALA A 82 -0.28 0.13 -31.20
CA ALA A 82 1.04 0.45 -30.66
C ALA A 82 1.14 1.92 -30.24
N GLN A 83 0.69 2.85 -31.11
CA GLN A 83 0.68 4.28 -30.80
C GLN A 83 -0.21 4.59 -29.61
N TYR A 84 -1.42 4.01 -29.56
CA TYR A 84 -2.35 4.20 -28.45
C TYR A 84 -1.77 3.75 -27.11
N LEU A 85 -1.10 2.60 -27.06
CA LEU A 85 -0.43 2.10 -25.86
C LEU A 85 0.72 3.02 -25.42
N ARG A 86 1.56 3.47 -26.36
CA ARG A 86 2.67 4.40 -26.08
C ARG A 86 2.17 5.72 -25.46
N ASP A 87 1.05 6.25 -25.96
CA ASP A 87 0.51 7.53 -25.52
C ASP A 87 -0.19 7.47 -24.17
N ASN A 88 -0.74 6.30 -23.80
CA ASN A 88 -1.62 6.14 -22.64
C ASN A 88 -1.03 5.33 -21.48
N LEU A 89 0.01 4.50 -21.70
CA LEU A 89 0.66 3.79 -20.62
C LEU A 89 1.63 4.68 -19.85
N GLN A 90 1.79 4.36 -18.57
CA GLN A 90 2.74 4.96 -17.66
C GLN A 90 3.47 3.88 -16.88
N TYR A 91 4.71 4.15 -16.46
CA TYR A 91 5.35 3.30 -15.45
C TYR A 91 4.59 3.38 -14.14
N GLY A 92 4.25 2.23 -13.57
CA GLY A 92 3.67 2.08 -12.24
C GLY A 92 4.71 1.72 -11.19
N LEU A 93 4.38 2.02 -9.94
CA LEU A 93 5.05 1.40 -8.80
C LEU A 93 4.26 0.14 -8.43
N PRO A 94 4.92 -1.03 -8.28
CA PRO A 94 4.21 -2.31 -8.11
C PRO A 94 3.53 -2.38 -6.74
N ALA A 95 2.23 -2.09 -6.71
CA ALA A 95 1.40 -2.11 -5.52
C ALA A 95 0.14 -2.96 -5.73
N ILE A 96 -0.30 -3.66 -4.68
CA ILE A 96 -1.45 -4.58 -4.71
C ILE A 96 -2.32 -4.32 -3.49
N SER A 97 -3.61 -3.98 -3.71
CA SER A 97 -4.59 -3.96 -2.62
C SER A 97 -5.10 -5.37 -2.37
N LEU A 98 -5.04 -5.81 -1.10
CA LEU A 98 -5.61 -7.09 -0.66
C LEU A 98 -7.13 -7.01 -0.45
N THR A 99 -7.74 -5.85 -0.66
CA THR A 99 -9.19 -5.61 -0.52
C THR A 99 -9.96 -5.79 -1.82
N GLY A 100 -9.28 -5.74 -2.96
CA GLY A 100 -9.88 -5.75 -4.30
C GLY A 100 -10.36 -7.11 -4.80
N HIS A 101 -10.44 -8.15 -3.96
CA HIS A 101 -10.80 -9.52 -4.34
C HIS A 101 -12.04 -10.04 -3.59
N PRO A 102 -13.23 -9.49 -3.82
CA PRO A 102 -14.43 -9.81 -3.02
C PRO A 102 -14.81 -11.30 -3.07
N SER A 103 -14.68 -11.96 -4.21
CA SER A 103 -14.97 -13.40 -4.32
C SER A 103 -14.00 -14.25 -3.49
N LEU A 104 -12.72 -13.93 -3.52
CA LEU A 104 -11.71 -14.60 -2.68
C LEU A 104 -11.95 -14.33 -1.19
N ALA A 105 -12.29 -13.09 -0.83
CA ALA A 105 -12.57 -12.72 0.55
C ALA A 105 -13.76 -13.52 1.13
N THR A 106 -14.84 -13.67 0.36
CA THR A 106 -16.01 -14.46 0.78
C THR A 106 -15.71 -15.96 0.84
N ALA A 107 -14.91 -16.50 -0.09
CA ALA A 107 -14.48 -17.89 -0.05
C ALA A 107 -13.63 -18.18 1.18
N VAL A 108 -12.60 -17.38 1.46
CA VAL A 108 -11.78 -17.53 2.67
C VAL A 108 -12.63 -17.44 3.93
N ALA A 109 -13.56 -16.48 3.99
CA ALA A 109 -14.44 -16.31 5.15
C ALA A 109 -15.37 -17.51 5.38
N ASN A 110 -15.86 -18.14 4.31
CA ASN A 110 -16.75 -19.30 4.39
C ASN A 110 -16.00 -20.62 4.67
N ASP A 111 -14.87 -20.83 4.02
CA ASP A 111 -14.20 -22.14 3.98
C ASP A 111 -13.14 -22.29 5.09
N THR A 112 -12.61 -21.18 5.62
CA THR A 112 -11.56 -21.17 6.64
C THR A 112 -11.93 -20.27 7.83
N ALA A 113 -11.51 -18.99 7.80
CA ALA A 113 -11.82 -18.03 8.83
C ALA A 113 -11.80 -16.60 8.24
N GLY A 114 -12.82 -15.79 8.55
CA GLY A 114 -12.97 -14.46 7.95
C GLY A 114 -11.86 -13.48 8.29
N ASP A 115 -11.14 -13.67 9.39
CA ASP A 115 -9.99 -12.86 9.76
C ASP A 115 -8.67 -13.25 9.06
N MET A 116 -8.69 -14.32 8.25
CA MET A 116 -7.54 -14.78 7.47
C MET A 116 -7.47 -14.19 6.06
N VAL A 117 -8.45 -13.40 5.64
CA VAL A 117 -8.59 -12.91 4.26
C VAL A 117 -7.34 -12.24 3.70
N PHE A 118 -6.67 -11.38 4.48
CA PHE A 118 -5.44 -10.70 4.06
C PHE A 118 -4.21 -11.58 4.24
N ALA A 119 -4.15 -12.30 5.35
CA ALA A 119 -3.05 -13.23 5.66
C ALA A 119 -2.92 -14.32 4.59
N GLN A 120 -4.04 -14.90 4.14
CA GLN A 120 -4.07 -15.94 3.11
C GLN A 120 -3.54 -15.43 1.76
N GLN A 121 -3.99 -14.24 1.34
CA GLN A 121 -3.52 -13.63 0.10
C GLN A 121 -2.02 -13.32 0.17
N LEU A 122 -1.59 -12.73 1.30
CA LEU A 122 -0.20 -12.36 1.49
C LEU A 122 0.73 -13.59 1.53
N PHE A 123 0.32 -14.68 2.17
CA PHE A 123 1.08 -15.92 2.21
C PHE A 123 1.29 -16.53 0.81
N ALA A 124 0.31 -16.40 -0.07
CA ALA A 124 0.40 -16.88 -1.45
C ALA A 124 1.27 -15.97 -2.34
N LEU A 125 1.13 -14.65 -2.20
CA LEU A 125 1.68 -13.66 -3.12
C LEU A 125 2.99 -13.02 -2.64
N GLY A 126 3.15 -12.83 -1.32
CA GLY A 126 4.29 -12.10 -0.73
C GLY A 126 5.62 -12.82 -0.91
N ARG A 127 6.68 -12.06 -1.02
CA ARG A 127 8.07 -12.55 -1.13
C ARG A 127 8.97 -11.72 -0.25
N GLU A 128 10.13 -12.27 0.07
CA GLU A 128 11.18 -11.57 0.83
C GLU A 128 11.53 -10.21 0.20
N GLY A 129 11.60 -9.20 1.04
CA GLY A 129 11.88 -7.82 0.67
C GLY A 129 10.67 -7.03 0.13
N ASP A 130 9.51 -7.66 -0.09
CA ASP A 130 8.25 -6.94 -0.31
C ASP A 130 7.84 -6.16 0.97
N VAL A 131 6.86 -5.30 0.86
CA VAL A 131 6.36 -4.47 1.98
C VAL A 131 4.87 -4.69 2.17
N LEU A 132 4.43 -4.82 3.41
CA LEU A 132 3.02 -4.73 3.79
C LEU A 132 2.76 -3.36 4.42
N LEU A 133 1.76 -2.62 3.95
CA LEU A 133 1.18 -1.46 4.60
C LEU A 133 -0.20 -1.82 5.16
N GLY A 134 -0.31 -1.92 6.48
CA GLY A 134 -1.56 -2.21 7.18
C GLY A 134 -2.22 -0.93 7.70
N LEU A 135 -3.46 -0.66 7.28
CA LEU A 135 -4.27 0.46 7.75
C LEU A 135 -5.27 -0.02 8.80
N SER A 136 -5.16 0.52 10.01
CA SER A 136 -6.08 0.20 11.11
C SER A 136 -6.19 1.36 12.07
N THR A 137 -7.31 2.08 12.09
CA THR A 137 -7.50 3.27 12.92
C THR A 137 -7.29 3.00 14.41
N SER A 138 -7.69 1.84 14.92
CA SER A 138 -7.40 1.40 16.29
C SER A 138 -6.04 0.73 16.47
N GLY A 139 -5.36 0.35 15.37
CA GLY A 139 -4.18 -0.50 15.41
C GLY A 139 -4.45 -1.95 15.88
N ASN A 140 -5.72 -2.35 16.04
CA ASN A 140 -6.11 -3.63 16.63
C ASN A 140 -6.95 -4.53 15.72
N ALA A 141 -7.18 -4.15 14.45
CA ALA A 141 -7.90 -4.98 13.49
C ALA A 141 -7.20 -6.33 13.31
N ARG A 142 -7.88 -7.42 13.72
CA ARG A 142 -7.27 -8.74 13.84
C ARG A 142 -6.76 -9.26 12.49
N ASN A 143 -7.53 -9.10 11.42
CA ASN A 143 -7.13 -9.54 10.08
C ASN A 143 -5.90 -8.78 9.53
N VAL A 144 -5.76 -7.48 9.82
CA VAL A 144 -4.58 -6.67 9.47
C VAL A 144 -3.37 -7.14 10.29
N TYR A 145 -3.55 -7.37 11.59
CA TYR A 145 -2.49 -7.87 12.46
C TYR A 145 -2.00 -9.27 12.06
N LEU A 146 -2.91 -10.19 11.68
CA LEU A 146 -2.53 -11.51 11.19
C LEU A 146 -1.74 -11.44 9.88
N ALA A 147 -2.12 -10.53 8.97
CA ALA A 147 -1.34 -10.25 7.76
C ALA A 147 0.07 -9.73 8.08
N ALA A 148 0.20 -8.86 9.08
CA ALA A 148 1.50 -8.36 9.53
C ALA A 148 2.42 -9.47 10.08
N LEU A 149 1.87 -10.42 10.82
CA LEU A 149 2.62 -11.59 11.29
C LEU A 149 3.10 -12.48 10.13
N VAL A 150 2.23 -12.69 9.13
CA VAL A 150 2.59 -13.44 7.91
C VAL A 150 3.68 -12.70 7.13
N ALA A 151 3.56 -11.38 6.96
CA ALA A 151 4.58 -10.57 6.30
C ALA A 151 5.97 -10.78 6.91
N ARG A 152 6.06 -10.70 8.24
CA ARG A 152 7.32 -10.94 8.97
C ARG A 152 7.89 -12.35 8.74
N THR A 153 7.03 -13.37 8.72
CA THR A 153 7.46 -14.75 8.42
C THR A 153 8.02 -14.92 7.02
N LEU A 154 7.55 -14.11 6.08
CA LEU A 154 8.03 -14.10 4.69
C LEU A 154 9.25 -13.21 4.45
N GLY A 155 9.81 -12.55 5.48
CA GLY A 155 10.93 -11.61 5.34
C GLY A 155 10.53 -10.29 4.67
N MET A 156 9.26 -9.92 4.80
CA MET A 156 8.74 -8.64 4.31
C MET A 156 8.86 -7.56 5.40
N SER A 157 9.00 -6.30 5.00
CA SER A 157 8.85 -5.16 5.91
C SER A 157 7.37 -4.90 6.20
N VAL A 158 7.07 -4.50 7.43
CA VAL A 158 5.72 -4.17 7.88
C VAL A 158 5.64 -2.69 8.23
N LEU A 159 4.75 -1.98 7.56
CA LEU A 159 4.39 -0.59 7.82
C LEU A 159 2.95 -0.52 8.33
N ALA A 160 2.66 0.44 9.20
CA ALA A 160 1.33 0.63 9.73
C ALA A 160 0.91 2.10 9.75
N LEU A 161 -0.35 2.36 9.39
CA LEU A 161 -1.03 3.63 9.65
C LEU A 161 -2.12 3.40 10.69
N THR A 162 -2.03 4.13 11.81
CA THR A 162 -2.93 3.93 12.96
C THR A 162 -3.30 5.27 13.61
N GLY A 163 -4.26 5.26 14.54
CA GLY A 163 -4.48 6.36 15.47
C GLY A 163 -3.43 6.40 16.59
N ALA A 164 -3.57 7.34 17.50
CA ALA A 164 -2.58 7.72 18.53
C ALA A 164 -2.02 6.55 19.36
N GLY A 165 -2.82 5.52 19.62
CA GLY A 165 -2.40 4.36 20.44
C GLY A 165 -1.51 3.36 19.73
N GLY A 166 -1.52 3.31 18.39
CA GLY A 166 -0.78 2.33 17.60
C GLY A 166 -1.29 0.88 17.69
N GLY A 167 -1.94 0.53 18.80
CA GLY A 167 -2.48 -0.80 19.06
C GLY A 167 -1.45 -1.92 18.92
N ARG A 168 -1.92 -3.11 18.59
CA ARG A 168 -1.06 -4.29 18.34
C ARG A 168 -0.16 -4.11 17.12
N MET A 169 -0.57 -3.32 16.15
CA MET A 169 0.22 -3.08 14.94
C MET A 169 1.57 -2.44 15.26
N ARG A 170 1.62 -1.53 16.25
CA ARG A 170 2.86 -0.87 16.67
C ARG A 170 3.96 -1.85 17.10
N SER A 171 3.59 -2.97 17.71
CA SER A 171 4.57 -3.95 18.23
C SER A 171 5.18 -4.85 17.13
N VAL A 172 4.60 -4.86 15.93
CA VAL A 172 5.02 -5.75 14.83
C VAL A 172 5.48 -4.99 13.58
N ALA A 173 5.23 -3.68 13.51
CA ALA A 173 5.63 -2.84 12.40
C ALA A 173 7.08 -2.38 12.53
N ASP A 174 7.78 -2.29 11.40
CA ASP A 174 9.12 -1.70 11.28
C ASP A 174 9.05 -0.16 11.31
N ALA A 175 7.93 0.42 10.81
CA ALA A 175 7.55 1.80 11.02
C ALA A 175 6.03 1.90 11.23
N CYS A 176 5.61 2.70 12.21
CA CYS A 176 4.21 2.86 12.58
C CYS A 176 3.86 4.34 12.69
N VAL A 177 3.17 4.87 11.70
CA VAL A 177 2.63 6.24 11.72
C VAL A 177 1.40 6.25 12.61
N CYS A 178 1.56 6.75 13.85
CA CYS A 178 0.47 6.90 14.80
C CYS A 178 -0.01 8.36 14.78
N VAL A 179 -1.02 8.66 13.96
CA VAL A 179 -1.57 10.04 13.91
C VAL A 179 -2.17 10.43 15.25
N PRO A 180 -2.07 11.72 15.69
CA PRO A 180 -2.44 12.15 17.05
C PRO A 180 -3.96 12.32 17.23
N GLU A 181 -4.73 11.32 16.75
CA GLU A 181 -6.19 11.29 16.82
C GLU A 181 -6.66 9.91 17.26
N THR A 182 -7.84 9.85 17.88
CA THR A 182 -8.48 8.62 18.36
C THR A 182 -9.80 8.31 17.68
N GLU A 183 -10.52 9.36 17.24
CA GLU A 183 -11.78 9.19 16.53
C GLU A 183 -11.55 8.66 15.12
N THR A 184 -12.23 7.57 14.76
CA THR A 184 -11.99 6.84 13.52
C THR A 184 -11.97 7.71 12.26
N PHE A 185 -12.93 8.64 12.13
CA PHE A 185 -13.01 9.51 10.95
C PHE A 185 -11.88 10.54 10.90
N LEU A 186 -11.43 11.08 12.04
CA LEU A 186 -10.29 11.99 12.13
C LEU A 186 -8.97 11.27 11.81
N VAL A 187 -8.81 10.04 12.33
CA VAL A 187 -7.65 9.19 12.00
C VAL A 187 -7.58 8.94 10.49
N GLN A 188 -8.70 8.56 9.86
CA GLN A 188 -8.76 8.33 8.40
C GLN A 188 -8.48 9.62 7.62
N GLU A 189 -9.01 10.76 8.05
CA GLU A 189 -8.67 12.04 7.41
C GLU A 189 -7.17 12.30 7.41
N LEU A 190 -6.46 12.01 8.50
CA LEU A 190 -5.02 12.22 8.61
C LEU A 190 -4.18 11.18 7.86
N HIS A 191 -4.68 9.97 7.66
CA HIS A 191 -4.01 8.96 6.84
C HIS A 191 -3.90 9.39 5.36
N TRP A 192 -4.73 10.34 4.92
CA TRP A 192 -4.78 10.88 3.56
C TRP A 192 -3.94 12.14 3.35
N ARG A 193 -3.27 12.66 4.36
CA ARG A 193 -2.44 13.87 4.26
C ARG A 193 -0.99 13.53 4.06
#